data_3bb48980b2721cb43c8aa89ebe1fa092
#
_entry.id   3bb48980b2721cb43c8aa89ebe1fa092
#
_cell.length_a   1.000
_cell.length_b   1.000
_cell.length_c   1.000
_cell.angle_alpha   90.00
_cell.angle_beta   90.00
_cell.angle_gamma   90.00
#
_symmetry.space_group_name_H-M   'P 1'
#
loop_
_entity.id
_entity.type
_entity.pdbx_description
1 polymer ?
#
loop_
_entity_poly.entity_id
_entity_poly.type
_entity_poly.pdbx_seq_one_letter_code
_entity_poly.pdbx_strand_id
1 'polypeptide(L)'
;MALSQIKAVVFDAVGTTLMPEPGIPAAYAVAGQQFGSQLTLAEIRDRFDRAFARQEAIDAAAGQVTSEQRERERWETIVTEVFAEVASPDLFTLLWDYFADPAAWRTFDDVADCWRQLEQQGYRLCVASNFDSRLASVCRGLPPL
;
A
#
# COMPACT_ATOMS: atom_id res chain seq x y z
N MET A 1 -30.57 -3.12 15.90
CA MET A 1 -31.03 -2.51 14.63
C MET A 1 -30.67 -3.46 13.52
N ALA A 2 -31.65 -3.87 12.72
CA ALA A 2 -31.38 -4.82 11.64
C ALA A 2 -30.65 -4.12 10.50
N LEU A 3 -29.52 -4.68 10.05
CA LEU A 3 -28.78 -4.27 8.84
C LEU A 3 -29.56 -4.61 7.54
N SER A 4 -30.88 -4.79 7.64
CA SER A 4 -31.76 -5.30 6.57
C SER A 4 -31.83 -4.42 5.31
N GLN A 5 -31.27 -3.20 5.36
CA GLN A 5 -31.22 -2.31 4.20
C GLN A 5 -29.83 -2.22 3.55
N ILE A 6 -28.80 -2.80 4.17
CA ILE A 6 -27.45 -2.82 3.61
C ILE A 6 -27.41 -3.87 2.49
N LYS A 7 -26.93 -3.46 1.31
CA LYS A 7 -26.80 -4.32 0.13
C LYS A 7 -25.36 -4.53 -0.30
N ALA A 8 -24.45 -3.70 0.20
CA ALA A 8 -23.04 -3.76 -0.14
C ALA A 8 -22.18 -3.45 1.09
N VAL A 9 -21.01 -4.07 1.14
CA VAL A 9 -19.95 -3.79 2.11
C VAL A 9 -18.73 -3.33 1.35
N VAL A 10 -18.17 -2.23 1.78
CA VAL A 10 -16.94 -1.65 1.21
C VAL A 10 -15.84 -1.80 2.25
N PHE A 11 -14.75 -2.45 1.87
CA PHE A 11 -13.57 -2.60 2.70
C PHE A 11 -12.49 -1.61 2.27
N ASP A 12 -11.77 -1.08 3.24
CA ASP A 12 -10.48 -0.47 2.96
C ASP A 12 -9.44 -1.56 2.58
N ALA A 13 -8.36 -1.14 1.91
CA ALA A 13 -7.33 -2.05 1.44
C ALA A 13 -6.22 -2.27 2.47
N VAL A 14 -5.21 -1.41 2.44
CA VAL A 14 -3.95 -1.60 3.19
C VAL A 14 -4.17 -1.42 4.69
N GLY A 15 -3.81 -2.44 5.47
CA GLY A 15 -4.02 -2.45 6.92
C GLY A 15 -5.40 -2.97 7.33
N THR A 16 -6.30 -3.25 6.38
CA THR A 16 -7.64 -3.79 6.62
C THR A 16 -7.83 -5.14 5.94
N THR A 17 -7.69 -5.21 4.62
CA THR A 17 -7.85 -6.47 3.87
C THR A 17 -6.52 -7.05 3.40
N LEU A 18 -5.52 -6.23 3.17
CA LEU A 18 -4.21 -6.67 2.71
C LEU A 18 -3.06 -5.92 3.40
N MET A 19 -1.91 -6.55 3.38
CA MET A 19 -0.67 -6.01 3.93
C MET A 19 0.52 -6.42 3.07
N PRO A 20 1.60 -5.60 3.01
CA PRO A 20 2.80 -5.97 2.27
C PRO A 20 3.52 -7.16 2.95
N GLU A 21 4.02 -8.09 2.13
CA GLU A 21 4.80 -9.26 2.55
C GLU A 21 5.99 -9.45 1.61
N PRO A 22 7.23 -9.32 2.08
CA PRO A 22 7.63 -8.86 3.40
C PRO A 22 7.22 -7.40 3.66
N GLY A 23 7.24 -6.98 4.93
CA GLY A 23 6.88 -5.60 5.28
C GLY A 23 7.74 -4.55 4.57
N ILE A 24 7.21 -3.33 4.44
CA ILE A 24 7.84 -2.22 3.70
C ILE A 24 9.34 -2.05 3.99
N PRO A 25 9.83 -2.02 5.25
CA PRO A 25 11.25 -1.81 5.49
C PRO A 25 12.13 -2.92 4.90
N ALA A 26 11.66 -4.16 4.86
CA ALA A 26 12.41 -5.28 4.29
C ALA A 26 12.48 -5.19 2.75
N ALA A 27 11.36 -4.85 2.10
CA ALA A 27 11.33 -4.61 0.66
C ALA A 27 12.25 -3.45 0.26
N TYR A 28 12.20 -2.34 1.00
CA TYR A 28 13.08 -1.19 0.79
C TYR A 28 14.55 -1.55 0.99
N ALA A 29 14.89 -2.37 2.01
CA ALA A 29 16.27 -2.78 2.24
C ALA A 29 16.82 -3.59 1.06
N VAL A 30 16.06 -4.53 0.54
CA VAL A 30 16.45 -5.35 -0.63
C VAL A 30 16.64 -4.46 -1.86
N ALA A 31 15.72 -3.54 -2.12
CA ALA A 31 15.84 -2.60 -3.23
C ALA A 31 17.04 -1.66 -3.06
N GLY A 32 17.18 -1.01 -1.90
CA GLY A 32 18.25 -0.08 -1.61
C GLY A 32 19.64 -0.70 -1.74
N GLN A 33 19.82 -1.95 -1.30
CA GLN A 33 21.10 -2.68 -1.44
C GLN A 33 21.53 -2.84 -2.90
N GLN A 34 20.60 -3.02 -3.84
CA GLN A 34 20.91 -3.10 -5.27
C GLN A 34 21.49 -1.80 -5.82
N PHE A 35 21.20 -0.67 -5.17
CA PHE A 35 21.72 0.65 -5.52
C PHE A 35 22.84 1.13 -4.60
N GLY A 36 23.38 0.23 -3.75
CA GLY A 36 24.53 0.51 -2.90
C GLY A 36 24.22 1.16 -1.55
N SER A 37 22.94 1.23 -1.16
CA SER A 37 22.56 1.69 0.19
C SER A 37 23.12 0.75 1.27
N GLN A 38 23.65 1.35 2.34
CA GLN A 38 24.18 0.65 3.51
C GLN A 38 23.27 0.82 4.75
N LEU A 39 22.07 1.35 4.55
CA LEU A 39 21.12 1.57 5.64
C LEU A 39 20.68 0.25 6.28
N THR A 40 20.62 0.26 7.58
CA THR A 40 20.00 -0.82 8.36
C THR A 40 18.47 -0.78 8.25
N LEU A 41 17.82 -1.89 8.56
CA LEU A 41 16.34 -1.94 8.63
C LEU A 41 15.74 -0.90 9.58
N ALA A 42 16.43 -0.62 10.69
CA ALA A 42 15.97 0.37 11.66
C ALA A 42 16.04 1.79 11.09
N GLU A 43 17.12 2.13 10.38
CA GLU A 43 17.26 3.43 9.72
C GLU A 43 16.26 3.62 8.59
N ILE A 44 16.03 2.58 7.78
CA ILE A 44 15.02 2.60 6.72
C ILE A 44 13.64 2.84 7.32
N ARG A 45 13.27 2.11 8.36
CA ARG A 45 11.99 2.29 9.04
C ARG A 45 11.82 3.72 9.57
N ASP A 46 12.80 4.23 10.31
CA ASP A 46 12.76 5.57 10.89
C ASP A 46 12.66 6.66 9.81
N ARG A 47 13.42 6.54 8.73
CA ARG A 47 13.34 7.47 7.59
C ARG A 47 12.01 7.37 6.87
N PHE A 48 11.51 6.16 6.65
CA PHE A 48 10.21 5.93 6.02
C PHE A 48 9.07 6.54 6.84
N ASP A 49 9.02 6.27 8.15
CA ASP A 49 7.97 6.77 9.02
C ASP A 49 7.94 8.30 9.04
N ARG A 50 9.10 8.95 9.05
CA ARG A 50 9.20 10.42 8.98
C ARG A 50 8.77 10.97 7.62
N ALA A 51 9.22 10.36 6.53
CA ALA A 51 8.87 10.79 5.18
C ALA A 51 7.35 10.61 4.94
N PHE A 52 6.81 9.48 5.34
CA PHE A 52 5.39 9.17 5.24
C PHE A 52 4.55 10.17 6.04
N ALA A 53 4.87 10.39 7.32
CA ALA A 53 4.14 11.35 8.16
C ALA A 53 4.17 12.78 7.58
N ARG A 54 5.28 13.18 6.95
CA ARG A 54 5.39 14.48 6.28
C ARG A 54 4.45 14.57 5.09
N GLN A 55 4.36 13.52 4.26
CA GLN A 55 3.45 13.49 3.12
C GLN A 55 1.98 13.48 3.57
N GLU A 56 1.65 12.76 4.64
CA GLU A 56 0.33 12.79 5.26
C GLU A 56 -0.06 14.21 5.71
N ALA A 57 0.86 14.94 6.32
CA ALA A 57 0.60 16.32 6.74
C ALA A 57 0.38 17.27 5.55
N ILE A 58 1.12 17.08 4.45
CA ILE A 58 0.95 17.85 3.20
C ILE A 58 -0.44 17.56 2.62
N ASP A 59 -0.84 16.30 2.51
CA ASP A 59 -2.12 15.89 1.96
C ASP A 59 -3.29 16.39 2.83
N ALA A 60 -3.16 16.32 4.14
CA ALA A 60 -4.14 16.88 5.08
C ALA A 60 -4.33 18.40 4.88
N ALA A 61 -3.22 19.13 4.73
CA ALA A 61 -3.27 20.58 4.47
C ALA A 61 -3.87 20.93 3.10
N ALA A 62 -3.74 20.04 2.10
CA ALA A 62 -4.32 20.17 0.77
C ALA A 62 -5.78 19.68 0.67
N GLY A 63 -6.41 19.27 1.77
CA GLY A 63 -7.79 18.80 1.80
C GLY A 63 -7.96 17.34 1.39
N GLN A 64 -6.90 16.54 1.47
CA GLN A 64 -6.88 15.10 1.16
C GLN A 64 -7.34 14.75 -0.27
N VAL A 65 -7.11 15.66 -1.22
CA VAL A 65 -7.38 15.39 -2.63
C VAL A 65 -6.26 14.53 -3.20
N THR A 66 -6.61 13.33 -3.65
CA THR A 66 -5.67 12.40 -4.27
C THR A 66 -5.89 12.29 -5.78
N SER A 67 -4.85 11.88 -6.50
CA SER A 67 -4.87 11.55 -7.92
C SER A 67 -3.71 10.59 -8.22
N GLU A 68 -3.76 9.89 -9.35
CA GLU A 68 -2.67 9.02 -9.79
C GLU A 68 -1.31 9.74 -9.82
N GLN A 69 -1.31 10.99 -10.32
CA GLN A 69 -0.11 11.80 -10.34
C GLN A 69 0.37 12.16 -8.93
N ARG A 70 -0.54 12.58 -8.05
CA ARG A 70 -0.20 12.94 -6.67
C ARG A 70 0.36 11.74 -5.90
N GLU A 71 -0.24 10.56 -6.06
CA GLU A 71 0.26 9.33 -5.41
C GLU A 71 1.65 8.96 -5.92
N ARG A 72 1.89 9.06 -7.23
CA ARG A 72 3.22 8.82 -7.78
C ARG A 72 4.27 9.80 -7.23
N GLU A 73 3.99 11.09 -7.21
CA GLU A 73 4.87 12.14 -6.66
C GLU A 73 5.13 11.93 -5.17
N ARG A 74 4.11 11.55 -4.41
CA ARG A 74 4.18 11.22 -2.99
C ARG A 74 5.18 10.09 -2.74
N TRP A 75 5.01 8.98 -3.43
CA TRP A 75 5.86 7.81 -3.27
C TRP A 75 7.29 8.05 -3.76
N GLU A 76 7.47 8.78 -4.86
CA GLU A 76 8.79 9.19 -5.34
C GLU A 76 9.53 10.04 -4.30
N THR A 77 8.83 10.97 -3.68
CA THR A 77 9.38 11.80 -2.59
C THR A 77 9.78 10.94 -1.39
N ILE A 78 8.92 10.01 -0.96
CA ILE A 78 9.22 9.11 0.17
C ILE A 78 10.48 8.26 -0.13
N VAL A 79 10.57 7.66 -1.30
CA VAL A 79 11.74 6.84 -1.69
C VAL A 79 13.02 7.70 -1.72
N THR A 80 12.93 8.91 -2.29
CA THR A 80 14.06 9.84 -2.36
C THR A 80 14.53 10.28 -0.96
N GLU A 81 13.62 10.53 -0.04
CA GLU A 81 13.96 10.91 1.34
C GLU A 81 14.56 9.73 2.13
N VAL A 82 14.05 8.52 1.94
CA VAL A 82 14.60 7.31 2.58
C VAL A 82 16.02 7.04 2.12
N PHE A 83 16.28 7.16 0.83
CA PHE A 83 17.53 6.81 0.17
C PHE A 83 18.29 8.03 -0.37
N ALA A 84 18.31 9.14 0.39
CA ALA A 84 18.93 10.38 -0.06
C ALA A 84 20.39 10.22 -0.54
N GLU A 85 21.13 9.23 -0.01
CA GLU A 85 22.52 8.96 -0.36
C GLU A 85 22.69 8.21 -1.69
N VAL A 86 21.66 7.50 -2.16
CA VAL A 86 21.69 6.69 -3.40
C VAL A 86 20.45 6.92 -4.26
N ALA A 87 19.72 8.03 -4.03
CA ALA A 87 18.48 8.32 -4.73
C ALA A 87 18.66 8.27 -6.25
N SER A 88 17.80 7.51 -6.91
CA SER A 88 17.75 7.43 -8.37
C SER A 88 16.33 7.16 -8.86
N PRO A 89 15.96 7.62 -10.07
CA PRO A 89 14.68 7.29 -10.69
C PRO A 89 14.47 5.77 -10.85
N ASP A 90 15.55 5.02 -11.07
CA ASP A 90 15.47 3.56 -11.24
C ASP A 90 15.15 2.85 -9.92
N LEU A 91 15.69 3.33 -8.79
CA LEU A 91 15.33 2.80 -7.47
C LEU A 91 13.84 3.04 -7.15
N PHE A 92 13.33 4.23 -7.46
CA PHE A 92 11.91 4.51 -7.33
C PHE A 92 11.08 3.59 -8.23
N THR A 93 11.45 3.46 -9.50
CA THR A 93 10.74 2.60 -10.46
C THR A 93 10.73 1.14 -10.00
N LEU A 94 11.85 0.63 -9.50
CA LEU A 94 11.93 -0.74 -8.96
C LEU A 94 10.92 -0.95 -7.81
N LEU A 95 10.86 -0.03 -6.86
CA LEU A 95 9.92 -0.13 -5.73
C LEU A 95 8.47 0.09 -6.18
N TRP A 96 8.24 1.00 -7.12
CA TRP A 96 6.91 1.25 -7.68
C TRP A 96 6.34 0.01 -8.34
N ASP A 97 7.13 -0.66 -9.16
CA ASP A 97 6.73 -1.90 -9.86
C ASP A 97 6.62 -3.08 -8.90
N TYR A 98 7.51 -3.16 -7.91
CA TYR A 98 7.44 -4.18 -6.86
C TYR A 98 6.09 -4.16 -6.13
N PHE A 99 5.62 -2.99 -5.69
CA PHE A 99 4.33 -2.86 -5.01
C PHE A 99 3.10 -2.89 -5.95
N ALA A 100 3.29 -3.00 -7.26
CA ALA A 100 2.23 -3.31 -8.22
C ALA A 100 2.03 -4.84 -8.39
N ASP A 101 3.01 -5.64 -7.97
CA ASP A 101 2.95 -7.10 -8.06
C ASP A 101 2.13 -7.67 -6.89
N PRO A 102 1.09 -8.50 -7.14
CA PRO A 102 0.37 -9.21 -6.08
C PRO A 102 1.27 -10.04 -5.16
N ALA A 103 2.41 -10.55 -5.66
CA ALA A 103 3.37 -11.31 -4.87
C ALA A 103 4.04 -10.50 -3.73
N ALA A 104 3.96 -9.17 -3.78
CA ALA A 104 4.43 -8.29 -2.70
C ALA A 104 3.43 -8.12 -1.55
N TRP A 105 2.28 -8.79 -1.62
CA TRP A 105 1.17 -8.59 -0.71
C TRP A 105 0.58 -9.92 -0.23
N ARG A 106 -0.08 -9.88 0.90
CA ARG A 106 -0.97 -10.96 1.35
C ARG A 106 -2.24 -10.38 1.97
N THR A 107 -3.30 -11.16 1.98
CA THR A 107 -4.50 -10.84 2.77
C THR A 107 -4.27 -11.17 4.24
N PHE A 108 -4.98 -10.51 5.15
CA PHE A 108 -5.06 -10.97 6.54
C PHE A 108 -5.78 -12.33 6.61
N ASP A 109 -5.48 -13.11 7.62
CA ASP A 109 -5.91 -14.52 7.72
C ASP A 109 -7.43 -14.70 7.79
N ASP A 110 -8.15 -13.70 8.30
CA ASP A 110 -9.60 -13.71 8.45
C ASP A 110 -10.38 -13.18 7.22
N VAL A 111 -9.69 -12.55 6.28
CA VAL A 111 -10.32 -11.90 5.11
C VAL A 111 -11.09 -12.90 4.26
N ALA A 112 -10.51 -14.05 3.94
CA ALA A 112 -11.14 -15.03 3.07
C ALA A 112 -12.44 -15.61 3.67
N ASP A 113 -12.44 -15.84 4.98
CA ASP A 113 -13.61 -16.37 5.68
C ASP A 113 -14.69 -15.30 5.84
N CYS A 114 -14.31 -14.08 6.20
CA CYS A 114 -15.21 -12.95 6.29
C CYS A 114 -15.88 -12.66 4.93
N TRP A 115 -15.08 -12.60 3.87
CA TRP A 115 -15.54 -12.37 2.50
C TRP A 115 -16.59 -13.39 2.08
N ARG A 116 -16.27 -14.68 2.22
CA ARG A 116 -17.16 -15.79 1.88
C ARG A 116 -18.49 -15.75 2.67
N GLN A 117 -18.43 -15.46 3.97
CA GLN A 117 -19.63 -15.36 4.80
C GLN A 117 -20.56 -14.21 4.36
N LEU A 118 -19.99 -13.07 4.01
CA LEU A 118 -20.76 -11.92 3.53
C LEU A 118 -21.40 -12.18 2.15
N GLU A 119 -20.66 -12.82 1.24
CA GLU A 119 -21.20 -13.25 -0.06
C GLU A 119 -22.37 -14.23 0.10
N GLN A 120 -22.24 -15.21 1.00
CA GLN A 120 -23.33 -16.15 1.31
C GLN A 120 -24.57 -15.48 1.89
N GLN A 121 -24.39 -14.33 2.56
CA GLN A 121 -25.50 -13.50 3.06
C GLN A 121 -26.09 -12.58 1.98
N GLY A 122 -25.55 -12.60 0.76
CA GLY A 122 -26.05 -11.86 -0.39
C GLY A 122 -25.55 -10.41 -0.48
N TYR A 123 -24.52 -10.04 0.27
CA TYR A 123 -23.92 -8.72 0.13
C TYR A 123 -23.07 -8.63 -1.13
N ARG A 124 -23.08 -7.47 -1.77
CA ARG A 124 -22.06 -7.08 -2.76
C ARG A 124 -20.84 -6.59 -2.02
N LEU A 125 -19.64 -7.07 -2.42
CA LEU A 125 -18.41 -6.72 -1.77
C LEU A 125 -17.52 -5.92 -2.73
N CYS A 126 -16.84 -4.93 -2.22
CA CYS A 126 -15.82 -4.21 -2.96
C CYS A 126 -14.72 -3.71 -2.01
N VAL A 127 -13.56 -3.43 -2.60
CA VAL A 127 -12.45 -2.74 -1.94
C VAL A 127 -12.40 -1.31 -2.45
N ALA A 128 -12.26 -0.35 -1.55
CA ALA A 128 -12.04 1.06 -1.87
C ALA A 128 -10.92 1.61 -0.98
N SER A 129 -9.99 2.32 -1.57
CA SER A 129 -8.82 2.84 -0.88
C SER A 129 -8.32 4.11 -1.58
N ASN A 130 -7.51 4.89 -0.89
CA ASN A 130 -6.67 5.94 -1.48
C ASN A 130 -5.40 5.39 -2.17
N PHE A 131 -5.23 4.08 -2.24
CA PHE A 131 -4.22 3.43 -3.07
C PHE A 131 -4.52 3.74 -4.54
N ASP A 132 -3.50 3.97 -5.35
CA ASP A 132 -3.62 4.27 -6.77
C ASP A 132 -4.06 3.06 -7.62
N SER A 133 -4.04 3.19 -8.95
CA SER A 133 -4.52 2.16 -9.89
C SER A 133 -3.82 0.81 -9.79
N ARG A 134 -2.65 0.73 -9.16
CA ARG A 134 -1.95 -0.54 -8.86
C ARG A 134 -2.78 -1.47 -7.98
N LEU A 135 -3.68 -0.93 -7.12
CA LEU A 135 -4.58 -1.72 -6.29
C LEU A 135 -5.39 -2.73 -7.11
N ALA A 136 -5.85 -2.35 -8.30
CA ALA A 136 -6.61 -3.26 -9.16
C ALA A 136 -5.79 -4.46 -9.64
N SER A 137 -4.47 -4.30 -9.84
CA SER A 137 -3.57 -5.42 -10.15
C SER A 137 -3.38 -6.32 -8.92
N VAL A 138 -3.12 -5.72 -7.78
CA VAL A 138 -2.92 -6.43 -6.51
C VAL A 138 -4.15 -7.27 -6.15
N CYS A 139 -5.35 -6.69 -6.15
CA CYS A 139 -6.58 -7.41 -5.82
C CYS A 139 -6.85 -8.58 -6.77
N ARG A 140 -6.62 -8.42 -8.10
CA ARG A 140 -6.80 -9.52 -9.05
C ARG A 140 -5.90 -10.73 -8.78
N GLY A 141 -4.75 -10.52 -8.16
CA GLY A 141 -3.82 -11.60 -7.81
C GLY A 141 -3.97 -12.14 -6.39
N LEU A 142 -4.86 -11.57 -5.59
CA LEU A 142 -5.07 -11.95 -4.19
C LEU A 142 -6.54 -12.35 -3.92
N PRO A 143 -6.93 -13.61 -4.23
CA PRO A 143 -8.26 -14.07 -3.83
C PRO A 143 -8.46 -13.95 -2.31
N PRO A 144 -9.66 -13.57 -1.83
CA PRO A 144 -10.92 -13.43 -2.57
C PRO A 144 -11.22 -12.01 -3.11
N LEU A 145 -10.24 -11.08 -3.10
CA LEU A 145 -10.45 -9.65 -3.41
C LEU A 145 -10.78 -9.39 -4.89
#